data_e162b7d49b10e66f99a3a3d59481ced9
#
_entry.id   e162b7d49b10e66f99a3a3d59481ced9
#
_cell.length_a   1.000
_cell.length_b   1.000
_cell.length_c   1.000
_cell.angle_alpha   90.00
_cell.angle_beta   90.00
_cell.angle_gamma   90.00
#
_symmetry.space_group_name_H-M   'P 1'
#
loop_
_entity.id
_entity.type
_entity.pdbx_description
1 polymer ?
#
loop_
_entity_poly.entity_id
_entity_poly.type
_entity_poly.pdbx_seq_one_letter_code
_entity_poly.pdbx_strand_id
1 'polypeptide(L)'
;MPESSSRSFPTVPAALSALTARPLQSMTPDAPLPHPPSLGAGALLRWLLRRAAVPVTLATLAACTSNIIQAIVPAFLGQALDAGIENGLNGRVWGIGALLLVLFVVYAVGDTMLSYFGVTAWMRTGFDVDRLVGRQISATGKDLSRQVSTGEVATIIASDAGYLGNLIEYLPALLGAAASFLVVAVLMLRTSVSLGLIVILGMPLVAAIVTLVIRPLQKRQAVQREAQSAVTTITTDTVAGLRILRGIGGEDVFARRYRDASQELRRRGVEVASSQATLMTLQVLLPGLFAAIVVWVAARMAVAGSLTPGGLITFYGYTAYLSWPLWVFTSSVQDYTRAVVGARRLSRLLEVAPAAGSLVERLNLDPAAAHPVSGDLVDTGSGLRLKEGRMTALVCPDPQVSADLATRLGRFTDAGPTVTLAGRPLTTMPLEQVRASVVVSGATAQLFTGTLREALDVRGGPEPQPAGLEDLVRAEAERTTGADVDQQVRPQEREAPGDDRLIEAIEIADAGDVLTSLSEGLAGMITEKGRSLSGGQRQRVALARALLTEAPTLVLIEPTSALDSHTEA
;
A
#
# COMPACT_ATOMS: atom_id res chain seq x y z
N MET A 1 -14.81 48.43 -1.36
CA MET A 1 -13.95 47.30 -1.69
C MET A 1 -12.75 47.30 -0.73
N PRO A 2 -12.63 46.38 0.22
CA PRO A 2 -11.42 46.24 0.99
C PRO A 2 -10.58 45.08 0.43
N GLU A 3 -9.29 45.33 0.28
CA GLU A 3 -8.26 44.43 -0.19
C GLU A 3 -8.18 43.15 0.66
N SER A 4 -8.17 41.99 -0.01
CA SER A 4 -7.94 40.71 0.60
C SER A 4 -6.46 40.59 1.00
N SER A 5 -6.17 40.75 2.30
CA SER A 5 -4.85 40.45 2.86
C SER A 5 -4.58 38.95 2.74
N SER A 6 -3.70 38.56 1.83
CA SER A 6 -3.09 37.22 1.78
C SER A 6 -2.35 36.98 3.11
N ARG A 7 -2.90 36.14 3.97
CA ARG A 7 -2.19 35.65 5.16
C ARG A 7 -1.06 34.72 4.68
N SER A 8 0.17 35.23 4.67
CA SER A 8 1.36 34.40 4.53
C SER A 8 1.46 33.46 5.74
N PHE A 9 1.45 32.16 5.50
CA PHE A 9 1.77 31.18 6.53
C PHE A 9 3.20 31.44 7.07
N PRO A 10 3.43 31.28 8.37
CA PRO A 10 4.77 31.50 8.94
C PRO A 10 5.76 30.53 8.29
N THR A 11 6.81 31.08 7.69
CA THR A 11 7.90 30.31 7.09
C THR A 11 8.61 29.52 8.20
N VAL A 12 8.63 28.19 8.06
CA VAL A 12 9.34 27.28 8.95
C VAL A 12 10.82 27.72 8.98
N PRO A 13 11.46 27.88 10.15
CA PRO A 13 12.86 28.25 10.22
C PRO A 13 13.76 27.32 9.40
N ALA A 14 14.71 27.86 8.64
CA ALA A 14 15.58 27.10 7.74
C ALA A 14 16.32 25.92 8.41
N ALA A 15 16.60 26.01 9.72
CA ALA A 15 17.17 24.92 10.51
C ALA A 15 16.22 23.73 10.68
N LEU A 16 14.91 23.97 10.84
CA LEU A 16 13.89 22.92 10.92
C LEU A 16 13.62 22.31 9.55
N SER A 17 13.64 23.10 8.47
CA SER A 17 13.48 22.58 7.11
C SER A 17 14.65 21.69 6.68
N ALA A 18 15.87 21.99 7.12
CA ALA A 18 17.04 21.14 6.84
C ALA A 18 17.03 19.80 7.61
N LEU A 19 16.46 19.79 8.82
CA LEU A 19 16.26 18.54 9.59
C LEU A 19 15.12 17.68 9.03
N THR A 20 14.10 18.29 8.45
CA THR A 20 12.94 17.59 7.86
C THR A 20 13.17 17.18 6.41
N ALA A 21 13.96 17.94 5.64
CA ALA A 21 14.21 17.65 4.22
C ALA A 21 15.10 16.40 3.99
N ARG A 22 16.10 16.16 4.85
CA ARG A 22 17.00 14.99 4.68
C ARG A 22 16.31 13.63 4.75
N PRO A 23 15.40 13.33 5.69
CA PRO A 23 14.67 12.08 5.67
C PRO A 23 13.70 11.96 4.49
N LEU A 24 13.14 13.08 3.98
CA LEU A 24 12.24 13.09 2.83
C LEU A 24 12.99 12.96 1.50
N GLN A 25 14.20 13.50 1.37
CA GLN A 25 15.03 13.34 0.17
C GLN A 25 15.43 11.88 -0.08
N SER A 26 15.52 11.04 0.94
CA SER A 26 15.74 9.60 0.78
C SER A 26 14.47 8.84 0.35
N MET A 27 13.34 9.51 0.24
CA MET A 27 12.06 8.96 -0.22
C MET A 27 11.77 9.30 -1.70
N THR A 28 12.72 9.89 -2.42
CA THR A 28 12.55 10.14 -3.85
C THR A 28 12.31 8.83 -4.60
N PRO A 29 11.40 8.80 -5.59
CA PRO A 29 11.09 7.61 -6.38
C PRO A 29 12.33 6.96 -7.02
N ASP A 30 13.32 7.77 -7.38
CA ASP A 30 14.53 7.38 -8.12
C ASP A 30 15.65 6.81 -7.26
N ALA A 31 15.55 6.90 -5.91
CA ALA A 31 16.59 6.33 -5.05
C ALA A 31 16.61 4.79 -5.17
N PRO A 32 17.77 4.16 -5.44
CA PRO A 32 17.84 2.71 -5.58
C PRO A 32 17.39 2.01 -4.29
N LEU A 33 16.37 1.17 -4.39
CA LEU A 33 15.88 0.37 -3.28
C LEU A 33 16.59 -0.99 -3.29
N PRO A 34 17.44 -1.31 -2.31
CA PRO A 34 18.09 -2.62 -2.26
C PRO A 34 17.04 -3.72 -2.04
N HIS A 35 17.22 -4.86 -2.70
CA HIS A 35 16.39 -6.04 -2.44
C HIS A 35 16.59 -6.55 -1.01
N PRO A 36 15.51 -7.06 -0.36
CA PRO A 36 15.65 -7.75 0.91
C PRO A 36 16.61 -8.97 0.78
N PRO A 37 17.57 -9.16 1.68
CA PRO A 37 18.56 -10.24 1.57
C PRO A 37 17.96 -11.63 1.77
N SER A 38 16.75 -11.71 2.32
CA SER A 38 16.01 -12.96 2.50
C SER A 38 14.51 -12.68 2.53
N LEU A 39 13.72 -13.58 1.93
CA LEU A 39 12.29 -13.38 1.65
C LEU A 39 11.34 -13.96 2.72
N GLY A 40 11.83 -14.45 3.87
CA GLY A 40 10.95 -14.87 4.95
C GLY A 40 10.29 -13.68 5.68
N ALA A 41 9.02 -13.82 6.10
CA ALA A 41 8.26 -12.75 6.74
C ALA A 41 9.01 -12.04 7.89
N GLY A 42 9.65 -12.79 8.77
CA GLY A 42 10.43 -12.21 9.87
C GLY A 42 11.71 -11.52 9.42
N ALA A 43 12.32 -11.96 8.32
CA ALA A 43 13.49 -11.33 7.73
C ALA A 43 13.11 -10.01 7.05
N LEU A 44 11.98 -10.01 6.35
CA LEU A 44 11.40 -8.81 5.71
C LEU A 44 11.05 -7.75 6.75
N LEU A 45 10.38 -8.12 7.84
CA LEU A 45 10.07 -7.20 8.94
C LEU A 45 11.34 -6.60 9.56
N ARG A 46 12.37 -7.42 9.80
CA ARG A 46 13.66 -6.91 10.30
C ARG A 46 14.37 -5.99 9.31
N TRP A 47 14.26 -6.28 8.02
CA TRP A 47 14.83 -5.44 6.97
C TRP A 47 14.13 -4.08 6.92
N LEU A 48 12.78 -4.03 6.94
CA LEU A 48 11.99 -2.81 6.99
C LEU A 48 12.32 -1.99 8.25
N LEU A 49 12.41 -2.64 9.41
CA LEU A 49 12.77 -1.99 10.66
C LEU A 49 14.18 -1.36 10.60
N ARG A 50 15.16 -2.06 10.01
CA ARG A 50 16.52 -1.50 9.84
C ARG A 50 16.53 -0.27 8.93
N ARG A 51 15.70 -0.26 7.90
CA ARG A 51 15.57 0.89 7.00
C ARG A 51 14.92 2.10 7.69
N ALA A 52 13.97 1.85 8.56
CA ALA A 52 13.31 2.86 9.39
C ALA A 52 14.03 3.10 10.74
N ALA A 53 15.25 2.57 10.94
CA ALA A 53 15.92 2.58 12.26
C ALA A 53 16.09 3.99 12.85
N VAL A 54 16.48 4.97 12.05
CA VAL A 54 16.69 6.36 12.54
C VAL A 54 15.39 6.96 13.07
N PRO A 55 14.29 7.07 12.29
CA PRO A 55 13.05 7.61 12.84
C PRO A 55 12.49 6.75 13.99
N VAL A 56 12.60 5.43 13.95
CA VAL A 56 12.15 4.54 15.03
C VAL A 56 12.95 4.76 16.32
N THR A 57 14.27 4.92 16.26
CA THR A 57 15.08 5.19 17.46
C THR A 57 14.76 6.56 18.06
N LEU A 58 14.63 7.60 17.24
CA LEU A 58 14.24 8.93 17.71
C LEU A 58 12.83 8.95 18.31
N ALA A 59 11.86 8.27 17.65
CA ALA A 59 10.52 8.08 18.20
C ALA A 59 10.54 7.31 19.52
N THR A 60 11.39 6.28 19.65
CA THR A 60 11.51 5.49 20.89
C THR A 60 12.06 6.32 22.05
N LEU A 61 13.08 7.12 21.80
CA LEU A 61 13.61 8.04 22.81
C LEU A 61 12.55 9.07 23.25
N ALA A 62 11.83 9.64 22.29
CA ALA A 62 10.73 10.56 22.56
C ALA A 62 9.60 9.87 23.33
N ALA A 63 9.18 8.67 22.95
CA ALA A 63 8.18 7.88 23.64
C ALA A 63 8.57 7.53 25.07
N CYS A 64 9.80 7.08 25.30
CA CYS A 64 10.29 6.79 26.63
C CYS A 64 10.28 8.06 27.50
N THR A 65 10.78 9.18 26.98
CA THR A 65 10.80 10.46 27.70
C THR A 65 9.37 10.90 28.06
N SER A 66 8.47 10.97 27.10
CA SER A 66 7.08 11.42 27.31
C SER A 66 6.32 10.51 28.27
N ASN A 67 6.38 9.19 28.08
CA ASN A 67 5.67 8.24 28.92
C ASN A 67 6.24 8.19 30.35
N ILE A 68 7.56 8.33 30.54
CA ILE A 68 8.17 8.39 31.87
C ILE A 68 7.75 9.68 32.59
N ILE A 69 7.77 10.83 31.90
CA ILE A 69 7.28 12.08 32.49
C ILE A 69 5.85 11.94 32.94
N GLN A 70 4.97 11.43 32.08
CA GLN A 70 3.55 11.24 32.42
C GLN A 70 3.38 10.27 33.59
N ALA A 71 4.22 9.26 33.70
CA ALA A 71 4.23 8.27 34.78
C ALA A 71 4.63 8.87 36.14
N ILE A 72 5.49 9.89 36.19
CA ILE A 72 5.96 10.50 37.45
C ILE A 72 5.10 11.67 37.92
N VAL A 73 4.29 12.28 37.04
CA VAL A 73 3.41 13.42 37.38
C VAL A 73 2.54 13.17 38.62
N PRO A 74 1.87 12.00 38.81
CA PRO A 74 1.07 11.74 39.99
C PRO A 74 1.83 11.85 41.32
N ALA A 75 3.13 11.48 41.32
CA ALA A 75 3.97 11.60 42.52
C ALA A 75 4.18 13.05 42.92
N PHE A 76 4.45 13.93 41.95
CA PHE A 76 4.61 15.35 42.21
C PHE A 76 3.28 16.02 42.63
N LEU A 77 2.16 15.62 42.06
CA LEU A 77 0.85 16.08 42.49
C LEU A 77 0.54 15.68 43.93
N GLY A 78 0.86 14.45 44.33
CA GLY A 78 0.73 14.00 45.71
C GLY A 78 1.62 14.81 46.68
N GLN A 79 2.89 15.01 46.30
CA GLN A 79 3.83 15.84 47.11
C GLN A 79 3.36 17.30 47.24
N ALA A 80 2.79 17.88 46.18
CA ALA A 80 2.27 19.24 46.21
C ALA A 80 1.07 19.35 47.18
N LEU A 81 0.19 18.32 47.16
CA LEU A 81 -0.96 18.25 48.06
C LEU A 81 -0.52 18.16 49.54
N ASP A 82 0.39 17.22 49.85
CA ASP A 82 0.88 17.03 51.21
C ASP A 82 1.56 18.33 51.71
N ALA A 83 2.41 18.94 50.91
CA ALA A 83 3.06 20.23 51.24
C ALA A 83 2.06 21.38 51.44
N GLY A 84 0.95 21.36 50.67
CA GLY A 84 -0.11 22.36 50.77
C GLY A 84 -0.96 22.18 52.03
N ILE A 85 -1.26 20.91 52.43
CA ILE A 85 -2.01 20.59 53.66
C ILE A 85 -1.17 20.98 54.89
N GLU A 86 0.14 20.67 54.89
CA GLU A 86 0.98 20.93 56.07
C GLU A 86 1.31 22.41 56.27
N ASN A 87 1.61 23.15 55.20
CA ASN A 87 2.22 24.49 55.30
C ASN A 87 1.51 25.56 54.46
N GLY A 88 0.32 25.26 53.92
CA GLY A 88 -0.38 26.18 53.03
C GLY A 88 0.34 26.39 51.68
N LEU A 89 -0.01 27.46 50.97
CA LEU A 89 0.59 27.83 49.69
C LEU A 89 1.96 28.46 49.92
N ASN A 90 2.98 27.64 50.10
CA ASN A 90 4.35 28.03 50.35
C ASN A 90 5.23 27.91 49.09
N GLY A 91 6.51 28.36 49.17
CA GLY A 91 7.47 28.31 48.07
C GLY A 91 7.69 26.89 47.51
N ARG A 92 7.51 25.84 48.33
CA ARG A 92 7.64 24.43 47.89
C ARG A 92 6.51 24.02 46.94
N VAL A 93 5.27 24.44 47.24
CA VAL A 93 4.11 24.17 46.35
C VAL A 93 4.27 24.88 45.02
N TRP A 94 4.70 26.15 45.03
CA TRP A 94 4.99 26.91 43.82
C TRP A 94 6.15 26.31 43.02
N GLY A 95 7.20 25.81 43.70
CA GLY A 95 8.33 25.12 43.07
C GLY A 95 7.92 23.84 42.36
N ILE A 96 7.06 23.02 43.00
CA ILE A 96 6.49 21.81 42.38
C ILE A 96 5.60 22.18 41.19
N GLY A 97 4.77 23.22 41.30
CA GLY A 97 3.95 23.74 40.21
C GLY A 97 4.79 24.17 38.99
N ALA A 98 5.87 24.92 39.24
CA ALA A 98 6.80 25.31 38.17
C ALA A 98 7.48 24.08 37.53
N LEU A 99 7.90 23.09 38.33
CA LEU A 99 8.48 21.84 37.81
C LEU A 99 7.48 21.08 36.96
N LEU A 100 6.21 20.93 37.40
CA LEU A 100 5.16 20.29 36.63
C LEU A 100 4.92 21.00 35.29
N LEU A 101 4.98 22.34 35.28
CA LEU A 101 4.87 23.11 34.02
C LEU A 101 6.01 22.77 33.07
N VAL A 102 7.24 22.72 33.55
CA VAL A 102 8.41 22.35 32.74
C VAL A 102 8.29 20.92 32.23
N LEU A 103 7.91 19.98 33.10
CA LEU A 103 7.69 18.58 32.72
C LEU A 103 6.58 18.45 31.65
N PHE A 104 5.50 19.23 31.76
CA PHE A 104 4.43 19.27 30.77
C PHE A 104 4.91 19.78 29.40
N VAL A 105 5.75 20.81 29.38
CA VAL A 105 6.36 21.30 28.13
C VAL A 105 7.25 20.24 27.50
N VAL A 106 8.12 19.59 28.30
CA VAL A 106 8.98 18.50 27.80
C VAL A 106 8.16 17.32 27.30
N TYR A 107 7.07 16.96 28.02
CA TYR A 107 6.11 15.95 27.59
C TYR A 107 5.50 16.32 26.22
N ALA A 108 4.99 17.54 26.07
CA ALA A 108 4.35 17.99 24.83
C ALA A 108 5.30 17.97 23.63
N VAL A 109 6.55 18.40 23.83
CA VAL A 109 7.60 18.33 22.79
C VAL A 109 7.91 16.87 22.46
N GLY A 110 8.07 16.01 23.47
CA GLY A 110 8.36 14.59 23.27
C GLY A 110 7.22 13.86 22.56
N ASP A 111 5.97 14.12 22.91
CA ASP A 111 4.79 13.52 22.27
C ASP A 111 4.65 13.97 20.81
N THR A 112 4.91 15.24 20.54
CA THR A 112 4.97 15.78 19.17
C THR A 112 6.08 15.10 18.36
N MET A 113 7.27 14.90 18.95
CA MET A 113 8.38 14.21 18.29
C MET A 113 8.08 12.72 18.08
N LEU A 114 7.44 12.06 19.04
CA LEU A 114 6.97 10.68 18.87
C LEU A 114 6.05 10.56 17.67
N SER A 115 5.04 11.43 17.58
CA SER A 115 4.09 11.45 16.45
C SER A 115 4.78 11.75 15.13
N TYR A 116 5.65 12.76 15.08
CA TYR A 116 6.37 13.14 13.86
C TYR A 116 7.26 12.01 13.33
N PHE A 117 8.11 11.42 14.16
CA PHE A 117 9.00 10.35 13.76
C PHE A 117 8.26 9.03 13.56
N GLY A 118 7.17 8.78 14.30
CA GLY A 118 6.29 7.63 14.11
C GLY A 118 5.66 7.63 12.72
N VAL A 119 4.99 8.72 12.34
CA VAL A 119 4.40 8.89 11.02
C VAL A 119 5.47 8.82 9.91
N THR A 120 6.65 9.42 10.14
CA THR A 120 7.76 9.32 9.18
C THR A 120 8.20 7.87 8.96
N ALA A 121 8.29 7.08 10.02
CA ALA A 121 8.63 5.66 9.94
C ALA A 121 7.54 4.85 9.23
N TRP A 122 6.28 5.15 9.51
CA TRP A 122 5.11 4.57 8.85
C TRP A 122 5.12 4.81 7.34
N MET A 123 5.22 6.10 6.92
CA MET A 123 5.25 6.48 5.51
C MET A 123 6.43 5.83 4.78
N ARG A 124 7.63 5.88 5.36
CA ARG A 124 8.83 5.27 4.77
C ARG A 124 8.63 3.77 4.55
N THR A 125 8.05 3.08 5.51
CA THR A 125 7.78 1.64 5.41
C THR A 125 6.74 1.34 4.33
N GLY A 126 5.63 2.08 4.29
CA GLY A 126 4.59 1.94 3.28
C GLY A 126 5.14 2.16 1.87
N PHE A 127 5.83 3.27 1.64
CA PHE A 127 6.44 3.54 0.32
C PHE A 127 7.52 2.54 -0.08
N ASP A 128 8.34 2.06 0.85
CA ASP A 128 9.33 1.01 0.54
C ASP A 128 8.62 -0.29 0.10
N VAL A 129 7.49 -0.64 0.71
CA VAL A 129 6.67 -1.80 0.30
C VAL A 129 6.06 -1.57 -1.07
N ASP A 130 5.44 -0.42 -1.32
CA ASP A 130 4.82 -0.10 -2.60
C ASP A 130 5.86 -0.11 -3.74
N ARG A 131 7.05 0.42 -3.50
CA ARG A 131 8.17 0.38 -4.45
C ARG A 131 8.67 -1.04 -4.71
N LEU A 132 8.77 -1.89 -3.68
CA LEU A 132 9.12 -3.30 -3.87
C LEU A 132 8.10 -4.01 -4.74
N VAL A 133 6.80 -3.79 -4.46
CA VAL A 133 5.70 -4.39 -5.24
C VAL A 133 5.71 -3.88 -6.68
N GLY A 134 5.83 -2.57 -6.89
CA GLY A 134 5.89 -1.95 -8.22
C GLY A 134 7.05 -2.50 -9.05
N ARG A 135 8.25 -2.57 -8.48
CA ARG A 135 9.44 -3.15 -9.14
C ARG A 135 9.25 -4.63 -9.48
N GLN A 136 8.66 -5.40 -8.55
CA GLN A 136 8.38 -6.81 -8.78
C GLN A 136 7.38 -7.01 -9.91
N ILE A 137 6.29 -6.24 -9.95
CA ILE A 137 5.29 -6.27 -11.03
C ILE A 137 5.95 -5.93 -12.37
N SER A 138 6.74 -4.87 -12.42
CA SER A 138 7.43 -4.44 -13.65
C SER A 138 8.41 -5.51 -14.15
N ALA A 139 9.10 -6.20 -13.25
CA ALA A 139 10.08 -7.21 -13.60
C ALA A 139 9.48 -8.56 -14.01
N THR A 140 8.37 -8.99 -13.35
CA THR A 140 7.78 -10.32 -13.57
C THR A 140 6.65 -10.30 -14.61
N GLY A 141 5.94 -9.17 -14.77
CA GLY A 141 4.89 -9.01 -15.78
C GLY A 141 3.82 -10.10 -15.71
N LYS A 142 3.60 -10.80 -16.83
CA LYS A 142 2.56 -11.85 -16.97
C LYS A 142 2.78 -13.06 -16.04
N ASP A 143 4.02 -13.34 -15.67
CA ASP A 143 4.34 -14.52 -14.85
C ASP A 143 3.80 -14.38 -13.42
N LEU A 144 3.73 -13.14 -12.92
CA LEU A 144 3.13 -12.84 -11.63
C LEU A 144 1.65 -13.24 -11.61
N SER A 145 0.87 -12.89 -12.63
CA SER A 145 -0.57 -13.15 -12.69
C SER A 145 -0.93 -14.64 -12.76
N ARG A 146 0.03 -15.52 -13.09
CA ARG A 146 -0.13 -16.97 -13.08
C ARG A 146 -0.02 -17.56 -11.67
N GLN A 147 0.72 -16.93 -10.76
CA GLN A 147 1.03 -17.42 -9.42
C GLN A 147 0.33 -16.64 -8.31
N VAL A 148 0.11 -15.33 -8.53
CA VAL A 148 -0.52 -14.41 -7.57
C VAL A 148 -1.69 -13.72 -8.24
N SER A 149 -2.86 -13.72 -7.62
CA SER A 149 -4.03 -13.05 -8.18
C SER A 149 -3.87 -11.52 -8.16
N THR A 150 -4.45 -10.83 -9.14
CA THR A 150 -4.48 -9.36 -9.18
C THR A 150 -5.08 -8.75 -7.91
N GLY A 151 -6.11 -9.42 -7.34
CA GLY A 151 -6.73 -9.01 -6.07
C GLY A 151 -5.79 -9.14 -4.87
N GLU A 152 -4.88 -10.15 -4.84
CA GLU A 152 -3.88 -10.28 -3.79
C GLU A 152 -2.83 -9.17 -3.90
N VAL A 153 -2.38 -8.83 -5.11
CA VAL A 153 -1.47 -7.70 -5.35
C VAL A 153 -2.10 -6.38 -4.91
N ALA A 154 -3.35 -6.14 -5.30
CA ALA A 154 -4.09 -4.95 -4.88
C ALA A 154 -4.25 -4.88 -3.35
N THR A 155 -4.47 -6.01 -2.68
CA THR A 155 -4.56 -6.07 -1.21
C THR A 155 -3.25 -5.70 -0.54
N ILE A 156 -2.10 -6.12 -1.09
CA ILE A 156 -0.78 -5.78 -0.53
C ILE A 156 -0.57 -4.26 -0.56
N ILE A 157 -0.87 -3.61 -1.69
CA ILE A 157 -0.71 -2.15 -1.84
C ILE A 157 -1.76 -1.41 -1.00
N ALA A 158 -3.04 -1.77 -1.08
CA ALA A 158 -4.13 -1.01 -0.48
C ALA A 158 -4.21 -1.15 1.05
N SER A 159 -3.72 -2.25 1.64
CA SER A 159 -3.90 -2.50 3.07
C SER A 159 -2.69 -3.09 3.78
N ASP A 160 -1.98 -4.07 3.19
CA ASP A 160 -0.90 -4.76 3.90
C ASP A 160 0.31 -3.83 4.10
N ALA A 161 0.62 -2.94 3.15
CA ALA A 161 1.64 -1.90 3.30
C ALA A 161 1.38 -1.01 4.52
N GLY A 162 0.11 -0.59 4.70
CA GLY A 162 -0.32 0.17 5.87
C GLY A 162 -0.16 -0.61 7.19
N TYR A 163 -0.51 -1.90 7.23
CA TYR A 163 -0.33 -2.72 8.43
C TYR A 163 1.15 -2.95 8.79
N LEU A 164 2.03 -3.05 7.80
CA LEU A 164 3.47 -3.13 8.01
C LEU A 164 4.01 -1.81 8.58
N GLY A 165 3.53 -0.68 8.04
CA GLY A 165 3.82 0.65 8.55
C GLY A 165 3.35 0.83 10.00
N ASN A 166 2.10 0.47 10.31
CA ASN A 166 1.54 0.56 11.67
C ASN A 166 2.37 -0.20 12.70
N LEU A 167 2.83 -1.41 12.38
CA LEU A 167 3.69 -2.16 13.29
C LEU A 167 4.96 -1.39 13.64
N ILE A 168 5.58 -0.73 12.66
CA ILE A 168 6.84 0.02 12.85
C ILE A 168 6.55 1.35 13.58
N GLU A 169 5.44 2.02 13.29
CA GLU A 169 5.01 3.25 13.96
C GLU A 169 4.69 3.04 15.45
N TYR A 170 4.00 1.93 15.80
CA TYR A 170 3.60 1.68 17.18
C TYR A 170 4.68 1.00 18.05
N LEU A 171 5.75 0.50 17.44
CA LEU A 171 6.86 -0.11 18.19
C LEU A 171 7.49 0.86 19.22
N PRO A 172 7.78 2.15 18.89
CA PRO A 172 8.23 3.14 19.86
C PRO A 172 7.27 3.34 21.02
N ALA A 173 5.97 3.45 20.74
CA ALA A 173 4.94 3.62 21.79
C ALA A 173 4.88 2.41 22.73
N LEU A 174 5.01 1.18 22.19
CA LEU A 174 5.08 -0.05 22.99
C LEU A 174 6.30 -0.07 23.92
N LEU A 175 7.47 0.32 23.43
CA LEU A 175 8.69 0.40 24.23
C LEU A 175 8.60 1.49 25.31
N GLY A 176 8.04 2.65 24.97
CA GLY A 176 7.76 3.73 25.92
C GLY A 176 6.76 3.32 27.00
N ALA A 177 5.70 2.62 26.62
CA ALA A 177 4.71 2.07 27.55
C ALA A 177 5.30 1.01 28.50
N ALA A 178 6.17 0.15 28.00
CA ALA A 178 6.90 -0.82 28.82
C ALA A 178 7.87 -0.14 29.82
N ALA A 179 8.60 0.88 29.35
CA ALA A 179 9.50 1.66 30.22
C ALA A 179 8.73 2.39 31.33
N SER A 180 7.63 3.05 30.99
CA SER A 180 6.81 3.76 31.98
C SER A 180 6.10 2.81 32.97
N PHE A 181 5.65 1.64 32.50
CA PHE A 181 5.13 0.61 33.41
C PHE A 181 6.17 0.19 34.45
N LEU A 182 7.41 -0.04 34.01
CA LEU A 182 8.49 -0.40 34.92
C LEU A 182 8.79 0.72 35.94
N VAL A 183 8.80 1.98 35.48
CA VAL A 183 8.99 3.14 36.37
C VAL A 183 7.87 3.22 37.42
N VAL A 184 6.60 3.13 37.00
CA VAL A 184 5.46 3.14 37.94
C VAL A 184 5.55 1.98 38.93
N ALA A 185 5.87 0.77 38.45
CA ALA A 185 6.03 -0.40 39.30
C ALA A 185 7.11 -0.19 40.38
N VAL A 186 8.26 0.36 40.00
CA VAL A 186 9.36 0.67 40.95
C VAL A 186 8.93 1.75 41.95
N LEU A 187 8.29 2.83 41.50
CA LEU A 187 7.82 3.90 42.37
C LEU A 187 6.77 3.42 43.38
N MET A 188 5.83 2.60 42.94
CA MET A 188 4.82 2.00 43.81
C MET A 188 5.42 1.05 44.86
N LEU A 189 6.38 0.17 44.43
CA LEU A 189 7.08 -0.72 45.36
C LEU A 189 7.91 0.03 46.42
N ARG A 190 8.49 1.17 46.07
CA ARG A 190 9.23 2.01 47.03
C ARG A 190 8.33 2.66 48.07
N THR A 191 7.10 2.99 47.66
CA THR A 191 6.13 3.63 48.59
C THR A 191 5.39 2.59 49.42
N SER A 192 4.93 1.48 48.79
CA SER A 192 4.24 0.36 49.49
C SER A 192 4.45 -0.92 48.70
N VAL A 193 5.11 -1.91 49.32
CA VAL A 193 5.35 -3.23 48.70
C VAL A 193 4.02 -3.94 48.37
N SER A 194 3.03 -3.87 49.25
CA SER A 194 1.71 -4.52 49.04
C SER A 194 0.98 -3.92 47.85
N LEU A 195 0.91 -2.60 47.74
CA LEU A 195 0.27 -1.92 46.59
C LEU A 195 1.07 -2.13 45.29
N GLY A 196 2.40 -2.08 45.35
CA GLY A 196 3.25 -2.35 44.19
C GLY A 196 3.06 -3.76 43.64
N LEU A 197 2.98 -4.78 44.50
CA LEU A 197 2.71 -6.16 44.09
C LEU A 197 1.32 -6.33 43.48
N ILE A 198 0.29 -5.71 44.06
CA ILE A 198 -1.06 -5.72 43.47
C ILE A 198 -1.04 -5.22 42.03
N VAL A 199 -0.31 -4.13 41.76
CA VAL A 199 -0.24 -3.54 40.40
C VAL A 199 0.60 -4.40 39.45
N ILE A 200 1.78 -4.84 39.90
CA ILE A 200 2.69 -5.67 39.06
C ILE A 200 2.03 -6.98 38.64
N LEU A 201 1.22 -7.59 39.50
CA LEU A 201 0.53 -8.84 39.18
C LEU A 201 -0.85 -8.60 38.55
N GLY A 202 -1.57 -7.57 39.03
CA GLY A 202 -2.93 -7.29 38.60
C GLY A 202 -3.03 -6.77 37.16
N MET A 203 -2.15 -5.85 36.75
CA MET A 203 -2.20 -5.31 35.39
C MET A 203 -1.90 -6.33 34.29
N PRO A 204 -0.87 -7.17 34.40
CA PRO A 204 -0.69 -8.27 33.44
C PRO A 204 -1.86 -9.27 33.44
N LEU A 205 -2.48 -9.52 34.59
CA LEU A 205 -3.69 -10.36 34.67
C LEU A 205 -4.85 -9.73 33.89
N VAL A 206 -5.10 -8.44 34.07
CA VAL A 206 -6.11 -7.68 33.28
C VAL A 206 -5.78 -7.77 31.79
N ALA A 207 -4.52 -7.56 31.40
CA ALA A 207 -4.08 -7.69 30.02
C ALA A 207 -4.33 -9.09 29.45
N ALA A 208 -4.05 -10.13 30.22
CA ALA A 208 -4.29 -11.52 29.83
C ALA A 208 -5.80 -11.80 29.62
N ILE A 209 -6.66 -11.34 30.52
CA ILE A 209 -8.12 -11.51 30.41
C ILE A 209 -8.64 -10.81 29.15
N VAL A 210 -8.24 -9.57 28.89
CA VAL A 210 -8.62 -8.81 27.67
C VAL A 210 -8.14 -9.54 26.42
N THR A 211 -6.90 -10.04 26.41
CA THR A 211 -6.33 -10.76 25.27
C THR A 211 -7.08 -12.07 24.97
N LEU A 212 -7.56 -12.78 25.99
CA LEU A 212 -8.36 -14.00 25.82
C LEU A 212 -9.67 -13.75 25.05
N VAL A 213 -10.27 -12.56 25.21
CA VAL A 213 -11.51 -12.19 24.51
C VAL A 213 -11.27 -11.79 23.05
N ILE A 214 -10.05 -11.38 22.70
CA ILE A 214 -9.72 -10.98 21.33
C ILE A 214 -9.79 -12.17 20.35
N ARG A 215 -9.32 -13.36 20.75
CA ARG A 215 -9.29 -14.55 19.87
C ARG A 215 -10.68 -14.96 19.34
N PRO A 216 -11.73 -15.14 20.17
CA PRO A 216 -13.06 -15.45 19.67
C PRO A 216 -13.66 -14.33 18.83
N LEU A 217 -13.37 -13.05 19.15
CA LEU A 217 -13.78 -11.92 18.32
C LEU A 217 -13.19 -11.99 16.91
N GLN A 218 -11.89 -12.25 16.80
CA GLN A 218 -11.22 -12.40 15.49
C GLN A 218 -11.83 -13.54 14.65
N LYS A 219 -12.17 -14.67 15.28
CA LYS A 219 -12.84 -15.78 14.60
C LYS A 219 -14.22 -15.37 14.07
N ARG A 220 -15.03 -14.68 14.88
CA ARG A 220 -16.35 -14.18 14.45
C ARG A 220 -16.24 -13.15 13.33
N GLN A 221 -15.26 -12.25 13.40
CA GLN A 221 -14.96 -11.29 12.32
C GLN A 221 -14.56 -11.98 11.01
N ALA A 222 -13.83 -13.11 11.07
CA ALA A 222 -13.49 -13.87 9.87
C ALA A 222 -14.74 -14.45 9.19
N VAL A 223 -15.67 -15.04 9.97
CA VAL A 223 -16.96 -15.56 9.45
C VAL A 223 -17.82 -14.43 8.88
N GLN A 224 -17.86 -13.26 9.53
CA GLN A 224 -18.58 -12.10 9.01
C GLN A 224 -18.01 -11.63 7.66
N ARG A 225 -16.67 -11.59 7.52
CA ARG A 225 -16.05 -11.24 6.23
C ARG A 225 -16.37 -12.22 5.11
N GLU A 226 -16.47 -13.51 5.42
CA GLU A 226 -16.91 -14.52 4.45
C GLU A 226 -18.35 -14.27 3.99
N ALA A 227 -19.27 -14.01 4.92
CA ALA A 227 -20.65 -13.62 4.59
C ALA A 227 -20.70 -12.30 3.78
N GLN A 228 -19.86 -11.32 4.10
CA GLN A 228 -19.71 -10.08 3.32
C GLN A 228 -19.27 -10.37 1.88
N SER A 229 -18.28 -11.23 1.70
CA SER A 229 -17.78 -11.63 0.39
C SER A 229 -18.88 -12.30 -0.43
N ALA A 230 -19.68 -13.18 0.18
CA ALA A 230 -20.81 -13.83 -0.51
C ALA A 230 -21.84 -12.80 -1.03
N VAL A 231 -22.20 -11.80 -0.22
CA VAL A 231 -23.09 -10.70 -0.64
C VAL A 231 -22.49 -9.92 -1.79
N THR A 232 -21.20 -9.57 -1.70
CA THR A 232 -20.49 -8.84 -2.77
C THR A 232 -20.48 -9.62 -4.08
N THR A 233 -20.19 -10.92 -4.02
CA THR A 233 -20.20 -11.79 -5.22
C THR A 233 -21.59 -11.81 -5.87
N ILE A 234 -22.66 -12.07 -5.10
CA ILE A 234 -24.04 -12.07 -5.62
C ILE A 234 -24.38 -10.72 -6.26
N THR A 235 -23.97 -9.62 -5.62
CA THR A 235 -24.21 -8.25 -6.15
C THR A 235 -23.50 -8.04 -7.48
N THR A 236 -22.21 -8.36 -7.55
CA THR A 236 -21.40 -8.19 -8.76
C THR A 236 -21.93 -9.04 -9.91
N ASP A 237 -22.25 -10.31 -9.64
CA ASP A 237 -22.79 -11.23 -10.64
C ASP A 237 -24.17 -10.74 -11.13
N THR A 238 -25.03 -10.28 -10.21
CA THR A 238 -26.36 -9.76 -10.55
C THR A 238 -26.27 -8.54 -11.44
N VAL A 239 -25.40 -7.57 -11.10
CA VAL A 239 -25.20 -6.33 -11.89
C VAL A 239 -24.60 -6.65 -13.25
N ALA A 240 -23.57 -7.51 -13.31
CA ALA A 240 -22.96 -7.93 -14.57
C ALA A 240 -23.95 -8.68 -15.49
N GLY A 241 -24.81 -9.51 -14.89
CA GLY A 241 -25.82 -10.31 -15.60
C GLY A 241 -27.21 -9.65 -15.73
N LEU A 242 -27.40 -8.41 -15.30
CA LEU A 242 -28.73 -7.77 -15.19
C LEU A 242 -29.49 -7.75 -16.52
N ARG A 243 -28.79 -7.52 -17.63
CA ARG A 243 -29.38 -7.53 -18.98
C ARG A 243 -29.96 -8.91 -19.33
N ILE A 244 -29.26 -9.97 -18.96
CA ILE A 244 -29.69 -11.35 -19.19
C ILE A 244 -30.87 -11.66 -18.27
N LEU A 245 -30.76 -11.32 -16.98
CA LEU A 245 -31.83 -11.55 -15.99
C LEU A 245 -33.14 -10.88 -16.40
N ARG A 246 -33.11 -9.66 -16.92
CA ARG A 246 -34.29 -8.98 -17.46
C ARG A 246 -34.89 -9.68 -18.71
N GLY A 247 -34.05 -10.29 -19.54
CA GLY A 247 -34.48 -11.02 -20.72
C GLY A 247 -35.20 -12.35 -20.41
N ILE A 248 -34.77 -13.01 -19.30
CA ILE A 248 -35.33 -14.33 -18.92
C ILE A 248 -36.28 -14.27 -17.70
N GLY A 249 -36.47 -13.10 -17.07
CA GLY A 249 -37.36 -12.91 -15.92
C GLY A 249 -36.84 -13.52 -14.62
N GLY A 250 -35.53 -13.44 -14.36
CA GLY A 250 -34.85 -14.05 -13.18
C GLY A 250 -34.61 -13.12 -11.99
N GLU A 251 -35.05 -11.84 -12.04
CA GLU A 251 -34.74 -10.83 -11.03
C GLU A 251 -35.20 -11.19 -9.63
N ASP A 252 -36.41 -11.74 -9.49
CA ASP A 252 -36.96 -12.13 -8.19
C ASP A 252 -36.17 -13.24 -7.51
N VAL A 253 -35.57 -14.15 -8.28
CA VAL A 253 -34.73 -15.23 -7.75
C VAL A 253 -33.45 -14.65 -7.16
N PHE A 254 -32.80 -13.77 -7.89
CA PHE A 254 -31.58 -13.12 -7.43
C PHE A 254 -31.84 -12.14 -6.28
N ALA A 255 -32.97 -11.43 -6.29
CA ALA A 255 -33.39 -10.58 -5.18
C ALA A 255 -33.62 -11.40 -3.90
N ARG A 256 -34.18 -12.59 -3.98
CA ARG A 256 -34.29 -13.50 -2.82
C ARG A 256 -32.92 -13.96 -2.35
N ARG A 257 -32.05 -14.45 -3.24
CA ARG A 257 -30.68 -14.87 -2.89
C ARG A 257 -29.89 -13.76 -2.19
N TYR A 258 -29.98 -12.53 -2.72
CA TYR A 258 -29.34 -11.37 -2.11
C TYR A 258 -29.91 -11.09 -0.70
N ARG A 259 -31.24 -11.15 -0.56
CA ARG A 259 -31.90 -10.93 0.74
C ARG A 259 -31.47 -11.97 1.78
N ASP A 260 -31.41 -13.24 1.41
CA ASP A 260 -31.01 -14.33 2.29
C ASP A 260 -29.53 -14.17 2.71
N ALA A 261 -28.63 -13.89 1.78
CA ALA A 261 -27.23 -13.62 2.05
C ALA A 261 -27.05 -12.37 2.93
N SER A 262 -27.81 -11.31 2.67
CA SER A 262 -27.80 -10.07 3.45
C SER A 262 -28.30 -10.30 4.90
N GLN A 263 -29.33 -11.14 5.08
CA GLN A 263 -29.81 -11.52 6.42
C GLN A 263 -28.76 -12.33 7.19
N GLU A 264 -28.04 -13.24 6.54
CA GLU A 264 -26.95 -13.98 7.15
C GLU A 264 -25.80 -13.04 7.54
N LEU A 265 -25.40 -12.12 6.64
CA LEU A 265 -24.40 -11.08 6.96
C LEU A 265 -24.84 -10.25 8.18
N ARG A 266 -26.12 -9.82 8.24
CA ARG A 266 -26.67 -9.08 9.38
C ARG A 266 -26.55 -9.89 10.66
N ARG A 267 -26.91 -11.19 10.63
CA ARG A 267 -26.81 -12.07 11.80
C ARG A 267 -25.38 -12.17 12.31
N ARG A 268 -24.41 -12.41 11.41
CA ARG A 268 -22.98 -12.46 11.75
C ARG A 268 -22.45 -11.12 12.24
N GLY A 269 -22.94 -10.02 11.66
CA GLY A 269 -22.61 -8.67 12.11
C GLY A 269 -23.06 -8.40 13.56
N VAL A 270 -24.25 -8.85 13.95
CA VAL A 270 -24.75 -8.74 15.33
C VAL A 270 -23.90 -9.58 16.30
N GLU A 271 -23.49 -10.80 15.90
CA GLU A 271 -22.59 -11.64 16.71
C GLU A 271 -21.23 -10.97 16.94
N VAL A 272 -20.68 -10.32 15.91
CA VAL A 272 -19.43 -9.53 16.02
C VAL A 272 -19.65 -8.30 16.91
N ALA A 273 -20.74 -7.54 16.69
CA ALA A 273 -21.06 -6.35 17.48
C ALA A 273 -21.19 -6.68 18.97
N SER A 274 -21.86 -7.79 19.32
CA SER A 274 -21.96 -8.27 20.69
C SER A 274 -20.59 -8.58 21.30
N SER A 275 -19.71 -9.26 20.54
CA SER A 275 -18.35 -9.57 21.03
C SER A 275 -17.48 -8.32 21.17
N GLN A 276 -17.63 -7.37 20.24
CA GLN A 276 -16.93 -6.09 20.27
C GLN A 276 -17.39 -5.26 21.47
N ALA A 277 -18.69 -5.22 21.74
CA ALA A 277 -19.25 -4.55 22.92
C ALA A 277 -18.72 -5.17 24.22
N THR A 278 -18.67 -6.51 24.30
CA THR A 278 -18.08 -7.21 25.44
C THR A 278 -16.61 -6.84 25.64
N LEU A 279 -15.82 -6.82 24.56
CA LEU A 279 -14.41 -6.40 24.62
C LEU A 279 -14.27 -4.96 25.12
N MET A 280 -15.04 -4.03 24.57
CA MET A 280 -15.03 -2.61 24.98
C MET A 280 -15.44 -2.47 26.46
N THR A 281 -16.48 -3.18 26.89
CA THR A 281 -16.91 -3.19 28.29
C THR A 281 -15.79 -3.68 29.21
N LEU A 282 -15.12 -4.77 28.86
CA LEU A 282 -14.03 -5.31 29.67
C LEU A 282 -12.80 -4.38 29.69
N GLN A 283 -12.51 -3.71 28.59
CA GLN A 283 -11.41 -2.74 28.51
C GLN A 283 -11.61 -1.53 29.41
N VAL A 284 -12.86 -1.17 29.73
CA VAL A 284 -13.18 -0.08 30.66
C VAL A 284 -13.43 -0.61 32.08
N LEU A 285 -14.20 -1.68 32.20
CA LEU A 285 -14.62 -2.22 33.49
C LEU A 285 -13.46 -2.81 34.29
N LEU A 286 -12.59 -3.60 33.65
CA LEU A 286 -11.51 -4.27 34.38
C LEU A 286 -10.46 -3.29 34.92
N PRO A 287 -9.93 -2.33 34.17
CA PRO A 287 -9.05 -1.29 34.72
C PRO A 287 -9.77 -0.42 35.78
N GLY A 288 -11.06 -0.08 35.56
CA GLY A 288 -11.84 0.70 36.52
C GLY A 288 -12.05 -0.04 37.83
N LEU A 289 -12.41 -1.33 37.80
CA LEU A 289 -12.54 -2.17 39.00
C LEU A 289 -11.19 -2.34 39.70
N PHE A 290 -10.13 -2.54 38.92
CA PHE A 290 -8.77 -2.63 39.43
C PHE A 290 -8.36 -1.32 40.14
N ALA A 291 -8.64 -0.15 39.53
CA ALA A 291 -8.41 1.15 40.15
C ALA A 291 -9.19 1.31 41.45
N ALA A 292 -10.46 0.89 41.48
CA ALA A 292 -11.28 0.93 42.69
C ALA A 292 -10.69 0.07 43.83
N ILE A 293 -10.18 -1.13 43.53
CA ILE A 293 -9.51 -2.00 44.52
C ILE A 293 -8.25 -1.32 45.06
N VAL A 294 -7.39 -0.78 44.18
CA VAL A 294 -6.14 -0.08 44.57
C VAL A 294 -6.46 1.13 45.46
N VAL A 295 -7.43 1.96 45.05
CA VAL A 295 -7.87 3.13 45.82
C VAL A 295 -8.46 2.72 47.17
N TRP A 296 -9.27 1.66 47.23
CA TRP A 296 -9.82 1.16 48.48
C TRP A 296 -8.73 0.69 49.45
N VAL A 297 -7.73 -0.07 48.98
CA VAL A 297 -6.60 -0.50 49.79
C VAL A 297 -5.78 0.71 50.26
N ALA A 298 -5.45 1.65 49.33
CA ALA A 298 -4.73 2.87 49.66
C ALA A 298 -5.47 3.76 50.67
N ALA A 299 -6.81 3.88 50.56
CA ALA A 299 -7.64 4.61 51.52
C ALA A 299 -7.60 3.98 52.91
N ARG A 300 -7.70 2.65 53.00
CA ARG A 300 -7.53 1.94 54.31
C ARG A 300 -6.15 2.19 54.91
N MET A 301 -5.10 2.21 54.11
CA MET A 301 -3.74 2.52 54.57
C MET A 301 -3.62 3.98 55.03
N ALA A 302 -4.29 4.91 54.36
CA ALA A 302 -4.32 6.32 54.75
C ALA A 302 -5.06 6.51 56.08
N VAL A 303 -6.23 5.87 56.29
CA VAL A 303 -6.95 5.88 57.56
C VAL A 303 -6.13 5.25 58.70
N ALA A 304 -5.34 4.23 58.39
CA ALA A 304 -4.42 3.61 59.36
C ALA A 304 -3.15 4.45 59.64
N GLY A 305 -3.00 5.61 59.01
CA GLY A 305 -1.84 6.51 59.19
C GLY A 305 -0.57 6.03 58.50
N SER A 306 -0.63 4.98 57.69
CA SER A 306 0.54 4.44 56.95
C SER A 306 0.74 5.06 55.58
N LEU A 307 -0.19 5.91 55.13
CA LEU A 307 -0.11 6.60 53.83
C LEU A 307 -0.63 8.04 54.03
N THR A 308 0.01 9.03 53.35
CA THR A 308 -0.43 10.43 53.37
C THR A 308 -1.63 10.64 52.42
N PRO A 309 -2.42 11.71 52.56
CA PRO A 309 -3.47 12.08 51.61
C PRO A 309 -2.91 12.27 50.19
N GLY A 310 -1.72 12.88 50.03
CA GLY A 310 -1.04 12.98 48.74
C GLY A 310 -0.59 11.63 48.18
N GLY A 311 -0.22 10.69 49.04
CA GLY A 311 0.06 9.31 48.66
C GLY A 311 -1.17 8.62 48.06
N LEU A 312 -2.39 8.85 48.59
CA LEU A 312 -3.63 8.32 48.01
C LEU A 312 -3.85 8.82 46.60
N ILE A 313 -3.67 10.13 46.36
CA ILE A 313 -3.80 10.73 45.02
C ILE A 313 -2.73 10.18 44.07
N THR A 314 -1.51 9.99 44.57
CA THR A 314 -0.41 9.40 43.78
C THR A 314 -0.79 7.99 43.30
N PHE A 315 -1.28 7.12 44.17
CA PHE A 315 -1.67 5.76 43.78
C PHE A 315 -2.86 5.72 42.83
N TYR A 316 -3.87 6.59 43.06
CA TYR A 316 -4.95 6.77 42.11
C TYR A 316 -4.43 7.18 40.71
N GLY A 317 -3.54 8.20 40.65
CA GLY A 317 -2.96 8.68 39.42
C GLY A 317 -2.14 7.62 38.68
N TYR A 318 -1.33 6.84 39.39
CA TYR A 318 -0.60 5.73 38.81
C TYR A 318 -1.52 4.67 38.21
N THR A 319 -2.58 4.31 38.94
CA THR A 319 -3.51 3.29 38.46
C THR A 319 -4.32 3.77 37.25
N ALA A 320 -4.74 5.02 37.23
CA ALA A 320 -5.41 5.64 36.10
C ALA A 320 -4.49 5.70 34.87
N TYR A 321 -3.23 6.09 35.06
CA TYR A 321 -2.22 6.13 34.00
C TYR A 321 -1.98 4.76 33.37
N LEU A 322 -1.94 3.69 34.15
CA LEU A 322 -1.64 2.34 33.66
C LEU A 322 -2.67 1.79 32.66
N SER A 323 -3.84 2.42 32.52
CA SER A 323 -4.82 2.07 31.48
C SER A 323 -4.27 2.31 30.06
N TRP A 324 -3.41 3.32 29.88
CA TRP A 324 -2.78 3.63 28.59
C TRP A 324 -1.77 2.57 28.12
N PRO A 325 -0.75 2.18 28.89
CA PRO A 325 0.14 1.07 28.55
C PRO A 325 -0.60 -0.23 28.21
N LEU A 326 -1.69 -0.54 28.93
CA LEU A 326 -2.52 -1.71 28.67
C LEU A 326 -3.16 -1.64 27.28
N TRP A 327 -3.71 -0.48 26.90
CA TRP A 327 -4.31 -0.26 25.60
C TRP A 327 -3.26 -0.39 24.48
N VAL A 328 -2.10 0.25 24.63
CA VAL A 328 -0.98 0.17 23.66
C VAL A 328 -0.55 -1.29 23.46
N PHE A 329 -0.37 -2.05 24.53
CA PHE A 329 0.00 -3.46 24.46
C PHE A 329 -1.05 -4.28 23.69
N THR A 330 -2.33 -4.11 24.02
CA THR A 330 -3.43 -4.85 23.41
C THR A 330 -3.54 -4.56 21.91
N SER A 331 -3.40 -3.29 21.51
CA SER A 331 -3.42 -2.86 20.10
C SER A 331 -2.22 -3.40 19.33
N SER A 332 -1.03 -3.35 19.93
CA SER A 332 0.22 -3.84 19.31
C SER A 332 0.16 -5.33 18.97
N VAL A 333 -0.50 -6.16 19.78
CA VAL A 333 -0.70 -7.60 19.48
C VAL A 333 -1.54 -7.79 18.22
N GLN A 334 -2.58 -6.97 18.02
CA GLN A 334 -3.43 -7.05 16.84
C GLN A 334 -2.66 -6.61 15.58
N ASP A 335 -1.94 -5.49 15.66
CA ASP A 335 -1.18 -4.95 14.53
C ASP A 335 -0.03 -5.86 14.14
N TYR A 336 0.67 -6.47 15.12
CA TYR A 336 1.68 -7.49 14.86
C TYR A 336 1.11 -8.68 14.07
N THR A 337 -0.07 -9.17 14.43
CA THR A 337 -0.69 -10.30 13.73
C THR A 337 -1.01 -9.96 12.28
N ARG A 338 -1.56 -8.75 12.02
CA ARG A 338 -1.87 -8.26 10.68
C ARG A 338 -0.60 -8.06 9.85
N ALA A 339 0.41 -7.45 10.44
CA ALA A 339 1.70 -7.21 9.78
C ALA A 339 2.41 -8.50 9.39
N VAL A 340 2.39 -9.54 10.24
CA VAL A 340 2.96 -10.85 9.91
C VAL A 340 2.23 -11.51 8.74
N VAL A 341 0.90 -11.39 8.66
CA VAL A 341 0.12 -11.90 7.52
C VAL A 341 0.47 -11.13 6.24
N GLY A 342 0.51 -9.79 6.29
CA GLY A 342 0.91 -8.95 5.16
C GLY A 342 2.34 -9.24 4.70
N ALA A 343 3.28 -9.39 5.64
CA ALA A 343 4.67 -9.76 5.34
C ALA A 343 4.79 -11.12 4.64
N ARG A 344 3.96 -12.11 4.99
CA ARG A 344 3.93 -13.41 4.30
C ARG A 344 3.42 -13.31 2.87
N ARG A 345 2.40 -12.48 2.62
CA ARG A 345 1.90 -12.25 1.25
C ARG A 345 2.94 -11.51 0.42
N LEU A 346 3.53 -10.46 0.96
CA LEU A 346 4.60 -9.74 0.30
C LEU A 346 5.81 -10.64 0.02
N SER A 347 6.21 -11.52 0.95
CA SER A 347 7.27 -12.51 0.71
C SER A 347 6.96 -13.39 -0.49
N ARG A 348 5.75 -13.98 -0.55
CA ARG A 348 5.34 -14.84 -1.67
C ARG A 348 5.35 -14.10 -3.01
N LEU A 349 4.91 -12.84 -3.02
CA LEU A 349 4.96 -12.01 -4.22
C LEU A 349 6.39 -11.76 -4.68
N LEU A 350 7.32 -11.49 -3.76
CA LEU A 350 8.73 -11.24 -4.06
C LEU A 350 9.51 -12.52 -4.45
N GLU A 351 9.00 -13.70 -4.12
CA GLU A 351 9.58 -15.01 -4.51
C GLU A 351 9.31 -15.36 -5.97
N VAL A 352 8.36 -14.69 -6.63
CA VAL A 352 8.04 -14.96 -8.03
C VAL A 352 9.21 -14.53 -8.92
N ALA A 353 9.87 -15.51 -9.53
CA ALA A 353 10.93 -15.24 -10.48
C ALA A 353 10.36 -14.88 -11.86
N PRO A 354 11.01 -13.98 -12.62
CA PRO A 354 10.67 -13.75 -14.00
C PRO A 354 10.96 -15.01 -14.85
N ALA A 355 10.11 -15.32 -15.81
CA ALA A 355 10.28 -16.48 -16.68
C ALA A 355 11.45 -16.36 -17.65
N ALA A 356 11.90 -15.14 -17.95
CA ALA A 356 13.07 -14.87 -18.78
C ALA A 356 13.97 -13.80 -18.15
N GLY A 357 15.26 -14.00 -18.22
CA GLY A 357 16.26 -13.12 -17.63
C GLY A 357 16.26 -13.17 -16.10
N SER A 358 17.16 -12.41 -15.49
CA SER A 358 17.20 -12.23 -14.05
C SER A 358 16.37 -11.03 -13.62
N LEU A 359 15.96 -10.99 -12.33
CA LEU A 359 15.28 -9.83 -11.77
C LEU A 359 16.14 -8.55 -11.89
N VAL A 360 17.44 -8.66 -11.68
CA VAL A 360 18.39 -7.54 -11.79
C VAL A 360 18.47 -7.04 -13.20
N GLU A 361 18.55 -7.93 -14.19
CA GLU A 361 18.55 -7.58 -15.61
C GLU A 361 17.28 -6.82 -15.99
N ARG A 362 16.10 -7.32 -15.56
CA ARG A 362 14.81 -6.70 -15.86
C ARG A 362 14.58 -5.35 -15.19
N LEU A 363 15.15 -5.13 -14.03
CA LEU A 363 15.04 -3.86 -13.31
C LEU A 363 15.99 -2.77 -13.85
N ASN A 364 17.03 -3.17 -14.58
CA ASN A 364 18.05 -2.28 -15.12
C ASN A 364 17.99 -2.20 -16.66
N LEU A 365 16.84 -2.57 -17.26
CA LEU A 365 16.66 -2.41 -18.72
C LEU A 365 16.79 -0.94 -19.11
N ASP A 366 17.66 -0.66 -20.07
CA ASP A 366 17.76 0.62 -20.76
C ASP A 366 17.37 0.45 -22.23
N PRO A 367 16.10 0.68 -22.59
CA PRO A 367 15.66 0.55 -23.97
C PRO A 367 16.40 1.50 -24.95
N ALA A 368 16.90 2.63 -24.45
CA ALA A 368 17.62 3.60 -25.30
C ALA A 368 19.05 3.12 -25.66
N ALA A 369 19.65 2.28 -24.82
CA ALA A 369 20.97 1.69 -25.08
C ALA A 369 20.90 0.42 -25.94
N ALA A 370 19.71 -0.09 -26.25
CA ALA A 370 19.53 -1.33 -26.98
C ALA A 370 19.73 -1.15 -28.49
N HIS A 371 20.75 -1.77 -29.03
CA HIS A 371 20.95 -1.84 -30.47
C HIS A 371 20.30 -3.13 -31.03
N PRO A 372 19.32 -3.03 -31.96
CA PRO A 372 18.69 -4.19 -32.56
C PRO A 372 19.69 -5.00 -33.37
N VAL A 373 19.52 -6.32 -33.39
CA VAL A 373 20.30 -7.26 -34.20
C VAL A 373 19.38 -7.85 -35.26
N SER A 374 19.82 -7.79 -36.51
CA SER A 374 19.16 -8.44 -37.64
C SER A 374 19.80 -9.79 -37.93
N GLY A 375 19.03 -10.72 -38.50
CA GLY A 375 19.50 -12.03 -38.90
C GLY A 375 18.41 -13.11 -38.80
N ASP A 376 18.75 -14.32 -39.23
CA ASP A 376 17.83 -15.45 -39.17
C ASP A 376 17.47 -15.80 -37.73
N LEU A 377 16.16 -15.96 -37.45
CA LEU A 377 15.66 -16.42 -36.17
C LEU A 377 15.29 -17.91 -36.27
N VAL A 378 15.90 -18.76 -35.42
CA VAL A 378 15.76 -20.22 -35.49
C VAL A 378 15.33 -20.78 -34.15
N ASP A 379 14.19 -21.52 -34.12
CA ASP A 379 13.76 -22.32 -32.96
C ASP A 379 14.26 -23.76 -33.14
N THR A 380 15.17 -24.20 -32.28
CA THR A 380 15.75 -25.54 -32.39
C THR A 380 14.74 -26.63 -32.01
N GLY A 381 13.69 -26.29 -31.24
CA GLY A 381 12.68 -27.26 -30.81
C GLY A 381 11.69 -27.66 -31.91
N SER A 382 11.26 -26.71 -32.72
CA SER A 382 10.35 -26.95 -33.86
C SER A 382 11.11 -27.13 -35.18
N GLY A 383 12.39 -26.76 -35.25
CA GLY A 383 13.14 -26.69 -36.48
C GLY A 383 12.77 -25.50 -37.37
N LEU A 384 11.89 -24.58 -36.91
CA LEU A 384 11.47 -23.40 -37.64
C LEU A 384 12.66 -22.46 -37.85
N ARG A 385 12.85 -22.02 -39.09
CA ARG A 385 13.83 -21.00 -39.46
C ARG A 385 13.14 -19.86 -40.18
N LEU A 386 13.13 -18.70 -39.56
CA LEU A 386 12.65 -17.45 -40.13
C LEU A 386 13.82 -16.72 -40.72
N LYS A 387 13.81 -16.57 -42.07
CA LYS A 387 14.89 -15.88 -42.78
C LYS A 387 14.70 -14.38 -42.73
N GLU A 388 15.81 -13.66 -42.52
CA GLU A 388 15.84 -12.21 -42.56
C GLU A 388 15.26 -11.67 -43.89
N GLY A 389 14.51 -10.56 -43.80
CA GLY A 389 13.91 -9.88 -44.94
C GLY A 389 12.80 -10.66 -45.66
N ARG A 390 12.26 -11.72 -45.04
CA ARG A 390 11.17 -12.48 -45.62
C ARG A 390 9.94 -12.55 -44.69
N MET A 391 8.76 -12.43 -45.30
CA MET A 391 7.49 -12.76 -44.64
C MET A 391 7.32 -14.27 -44.67
N THR A 392 7.00 -14.86 -43.51
CA THR A 392 6.73 -16.28 -43.31
C THR A 392 5.37 -16.46 -42.66
N ALA A 393 4.43 -17.09 -43.35
CA ALA A 393 3.16 -17.49 -42.76
C ALA A 393 3.29 -18.89 -42.14
N LEU A 394 2.96 -19.00 -40.86
CA LEU A 394 2.95 -20.26 -40.12
C LEU A 394 1.51 -20.70 -39.86
N VAL A 395 1.12 -21.82 -40.39
CA VAL A 395 -0.20 -22.44 -40.14
C VAL A 395 -0.03 -23.57 -39.13
N CYS A 396 -0.72 -23.46 -38.01
CA CYS A 396 -0.67 -24.45 -36.94
C CYS A 396 -2.10 -24.96 -36.65
N PRO A 397 -2.34 -26.28 -36.55
CA PRO A 397 -3.65 -26.80 -36.23
C PRO A 397 -4.09 -26.52 -34.78
N ASP A 398 -3.16 -26.28 -33.89
CA ASP A 398 -3.42 -25.94 -32.48
C ASP A 398 -2.92 -24.51 -32.18
N PRO A 399 -3.81 -23.56 -31.87
CA PRO A 399 -3.46 -22.20 -31.53
C PRO A 399 -2.50 -22.09 -30.33
N GLN A 400 -2.56 -23.07 -29.40
CA GLN A 400 -1.68 -23.04 -28.22
C GLN A 400 -0.22 -23.28 -28.62
N VAL A 401 0.03 -24.17 -29.59
CA VAL A 401 1.38 -24.45 -30.10
C VAL A 401 1.97 -23.23 -30.77
N SER A 402 1.18 -22.47 -31.55
CA SER A 402 1.64 -21.22 -32.19
C SER A 402 1.93 -20.13 -31.15
N ALA A 403 1.09 -20.01 -30.12
CA ALA A 403 1.30 -19.05 -29.04
C ALA A 403 2.56 -19.39 -28.20
N ASP A 404 2.79 -20.67 -27.91
CA ASP A 404 3.97 -21.13 -27.19
C ASP A 404 5.25 -20.91 -28.00
N LEU A 405 5.20 -21.15 -29.32
CA LEU A 405 6.31 -20.85 -30.22
C LEU A 405 6.62 -19.35 -30.23
N ALA A 406 5.62 -18.50 -30.41
CA ALA A 406 5.82 -17.04 -30.38
C ALA A 406 6.36 -16.56 -29.03
N THR A 407 5.96 -17.17 -27.92
CA THR A 407 6.48 -16.90 -26.58
C THR A 407 7.97 -17.22 -26.48
N ARG A 408 8.45 -18.30 -27.10
CA ARG A 408 9.88 -18.65 -27.19
C ARG A 408 10.64 -17.71 -28.12
N LEU A 409 10.09 -17.45 -29.32
CA LEU A 409 10.72 -16.56 -30.32
C LEU A 409 10.97 -15.15 -29.76
N GLY A 410 10.07 -14.63 -28.91
CA GLY A 410 10.22 -13.33 -28.25
C GLY A 410 10.98 -13.37 -26.93
N ARG A 411 11.56 -14.54 -26.53
CA ARG A 411 12.21 -14.72 -25.22
C ARG A 411 11.35 -14.24 -24.05
N PHE A 412 10.05 -14.63 -24.03
CA PHE A 412 9.23 -14.40 -22.85
C PHE A 412 9.46 -15.47 -21.76
N THR A 413 10.16 -16.56 -22.11
CA THR A 413 10.62 -17.60 -21.19
C THR A 413 12.01 -18.06 -21.61
N ASP A 414 12.87 -18.36 -20.63
CA ASP A 414 14.16 -19.00 -20.84
C ASP A 414 14.05 -20.54 -20.73
N ALA A 415 12.86 -21.05 -20.41
CA ALA A 415 12.60 -22.49 -20.35
C ALA A 415 12.28 -23.06 -21.74
N GLY A 416 12.77 -24.30 -22.00
CA GLY A 416 12.49 -25.03 -23.22
C GLY A 416 13.61 -25.01 -24.25
N PRO A 417 13.29 -25.32 -25.53
CA PRO A 417 14.28 -25.35 -26.61
C PRO A 417 14.94 -23.99 -26.86
N THR A 418 16.20 -24.04 -27.29
CA THR A 418 16.97 -22.84 -27.57
C THR A 418 16.48 -22.15 -28.84
N VAL A 419 16.31 -20.84 -28.77
CA VAL A 419 16.08 -19.98 -29.94
C VAL A 419 17.36 -19.19 -30.19
N THR A 420 17.76 -19.09 -31.46
CA THR A 420 18.94 -18.32 -31.86
C THR A 420 18.57 -17.19 -32.83
N LEU A 421 19.18 -16.02 -32.66
CA LEU A 421 19.12 -14.89 -33.60
C LEU A 421 20.50 -14.62 -34.15
N ALA A 422 20.64 -14.58 -35.48
CA ALA A 422 21.93 -14.45 -36.12
C ALA A 422 22.96 -15.48 -35.64
N GLY A 423 22.53 -16.71 -35.33
CA GLY A 423 23.35 -17.80 -34.80
C GLY A 423 23.71 -17.73 -33.31
N ARG A 424 23.27 -16.68 -32.59
CA ARG A 424 23.52 -16.50 -31.14
C ARG A 424 22.28 -16.91 -30.33
N PRO A 425 22.40 -17.74 -29.28
CA PRO A 425 21.27 -18.04 -28.41
C PRO A 425 20.68 -16.78 -27.77
N LEU A 426 19.34 -16.63 -27.80
CA LEU A 426 18.68 -15.46 -27.20
C LEU A 426 18.96 -15.34 -25.70
N THR A 427 19.15 -16.46 -25.00
CA THR A 427 19.46 -16.48 -23.57
C THR A 427 20.83 -15.90 -23.21
N THR A 428 21.75 -15.77 -24.19
CA THR A 428 23.08 -15.16 -24.01
C THR A 428 23.12 -13.69 -24.39
N MET A 429 22.04 -13.16 -24.98
CA MET A 429 21.94 -11.75 -25.38
C MET A 429 21.27 -10.95 -24.23
N PRO A 430 21.62 -9.67 -24.03
CA PRO A 430 20.87 -8.80 -23.13
C PRO A 430 19.38 -8.77 -23.50
N LEU A 431 18.49 -8.82 -22.50
CA LEU A 431 17.04 -8.89 -22.75
C LEU A 431 16.51 -7.66 -23.50
N GLU A 432 17.06 -6.48 -23.24
CA GLU A 432 16.79 -5.24 -23.97
C GLU A 432 17.11 -5.34 -25.46
N GLN A 433 18.25 -5.95 -25.80
CA GLN A 433 18.66 -6.19 -27.19
C GLN A 433 17.71 -7.16 -27.90
N VAL A 434 17.28 -8.24 -27.21
CA VAL A 434 16.29 -9.16 -27.74
C VAL A 434 14.96 -8.46 -28.00
N ARG A 435 14.49 -7.64 -27.05
CA ARG A 435 13.23 -6.89 -27.19
C ARG A 435 13.27 -5.79 -28.25
N ALA A 436 14.46 -5.22 -28.51
CA ALA A 436 14.65 -4.29 -29.64
C ALA A 436 14.67 -5.02 -30.98
N SER A 437 15.11 -6.29 -31.00
CA SER A 437 15.28 -7.08 -32.21
C SER A 437 14.04 -7.87 -32.61
N VAL A 438 13.31 -8.41 -31.64
CA VAL A 438 12.14 -9.29 -31.85
C VAL A 438 10.94 -8.75 -31.09
N VAL A 439 9.94 -8.29 -31.80
CA VAL A 439 8.66 -7.82 -31.24
C VAL A 439 7.59 -8.85 -31.52
N VAL A 440 6.82 -9.21 -30.48
CA VAL A 440 5.71 -10.16 -30.58
C VAL A 440 4.41 -9.45 -30.27
N SER A 441 3.47 -9.45 -31.20
CA SER A 441 2.10 -9.00 -31.00
C SER A 441 1.18 -10.22 -30.83
N GLY A 442 0.50 -10.29 -29.68
CA GLY A 442 -0.39 -11.42 -29.34
C GLY A 442 -1.76 -11.34 -30.05
N ALA A 443 -2.48 -12.45 -30.10
CA ALA A 443 -3.82 -12.54 -30.68
C ALA A 443 -4.84 -11.61 -30.00
N THR A 444 -4.70 -11.36 -28.70
CA THR A 444 -5.56 -10.44 -27.97
C THR A 444 -4.91 -9.08 -27.86
N ALA A 445 -5.45 -8.11 -28.58
CA ALA A 445 -5.00 -6.73 -28.54
C ALA A 445 -5.40 -6.08 -27.20
N GLN A 446 -4.41 -5.74 -26.36
CA GLN A 446 -4.63 -4.97 -25.14
C GLN A 446 -4.15 -3.52 -25.36
N LEU A 447 -5.09 -2.60 -25.13
CA LEU A 447 -4.83 -1.17 -25.15
C LEU A 447 -4.97 -0.63 -23.73
N PHE A 448 -4.10 0.32 -23.38
CA PHE A 448 -4.16 1.00 -22.10
C PHE A 448 -5.15 2.16 -22.17
N THR A 449 -5.66 2.57 -21.02
CA THR A 449 -6.46 3.79 -20.90
C THR A 449 -5.57 5.00 -21.14
N GLY A 450 -6.02 5.92 -21.96
CA GLY A 450 -5.26 7.11 -22.36
C GLY A 450 -5.66 7.58 -23.74
N THR A 451 -4.89 8.44 -24.36
CA THR A 451 -5.11 8.88 -25.73
C THR A 451 -4.69 7.81 -26.76
N LEU A 452 -5.23 7.88 -27.97
CA LEU A 452 -4.79 7.00 -29.06
C LEU A 452 -3.29 7.17 -29.33
N ARG A 453 -2.76 8.39 -29.24
CA ARG A 453 -1.33 8.70 -29.32
C ARG A 453 -0.52 7.89 -28.31
N GLU A 454 -0.89 7.94 -27.03
CA GLU A 454 -0.22 7.19 -25.95
C GLU A 454 -0.32 5.67 -26.14
N ALA A 455 -1.42 5.20 -26.71
CA ALA A 455 -1.61 3.77 -26.98
C ALA A 455 -0.74 3.28 -28.16
N LEU A 456 -0.37 4.14 -29.09
CA LEU A 456 0.50 3.86 -30.25
C LEU A 456 1.97 4.02 -29.89
N ASP A 457 2.36 5.17 -29.35
CA ASP A 457 3.75 5.49 -29.01
C ASP A 457 4.06 5.19 -27.54
N VAL A 458 4.23 3.90 -27.23
CA VAL A 458 4.60 3.44 -25.88
C VAL A 458 6.12 3.55 -25.57
N ARG A 459 6.95 3.95 -26.54
CA ARG A 459 8.42 4.05 -26.37
C ARG A 459 8.94 5.48 -26.37
N GLY A 460 8.24 6.43 -26.97
CA GLY A 460 8.70 7.79 -27.23
C GLY A 460 7.83 8.91 -26.70
N GLY A 461 6.78 8.60 -25.95
CA GLY A 461 5.92 9.63 -25.33
C GLY A 461 6.72 10.55 -24.41
N PRO A 462 6.36 11.86 -24.32
CA PRO A 462 6.98 12.75 -23.34
C PRO A 462 6.85 12.09 -21.97
N GLU A 463 7.95 12.06 -21.21
CA GLU A 463 7.90 11.67 -19.80
C GLU A 463 6.71 12.39 -19.17
N PRO A 464 5.75 11.66 -18.56
CA PRO A 464 4.71 12.33 -17.81
C PRO A 464 5.43 13.11 -16.72
N GLN A 465 5.47 14.45 -16.88
CA GLN A 465 5.91 15.29 -15.77
C GLN A 465 5.04 14.86 -14.60
N PRO A 466 5.63 14.42 -13.48
CA PRO A 466 4.84 14.07 -12.33
C PRO A 466 4.01 15.31 -12.01
N ALA A 467 2.69 15.18 -12.12
CA ALA A 467 1.78 16.25 -11.76
C ALA A 467 2.22 16.73 -10.38
N GLY A 468 2.67 17.96 -10.29
CA GLY A 468 3.12 18.52 -9.02
C GLY A 468 2.01 18.36 -8.01
N LEU A 469 2.32 18.23 -6.74
CA LEU A 469 1.31 18.18 -5.69
C LEU A 469 0.32 19.36 -5.82
N GLU A 470 0.80 20.50 -6.33
CA GLU A 470 0.02 21.69 -6.65
C GLU A 470 -1.01 21.44 -7.77
N ASP A 471 -0.66 20.68 -8.80
CA ASP A 471 -1.57 20.34 -9.90
C ASP A 471 -2.64 19.34 -9.45
N LEU A 472 -2.29 18.38 -8.61
CA LEU A 472 -3.23 17.43 -8.00
C LEU A 472 -4.19 18.13 -7.03
N VAL A 473 -3.69 19.04 -6.20
CA VAL A 473 -4.51 19.83 -5.27
C VAL A 473 -5.43 20.78 -6.04
N ARG A 474 -4.95 21.35 -7.15
CA ARG A 474 -5.75 22.22 -8.02
C ARG A 474 -6.85 21.45 -8.74
N ALA A 475 -6.54 20.29 -9.30
CA ALA A 475 -7.53 19.41 -9.94
C ALA A 475 -8.61 18.92 -8.94
N GLU A 476 -8.24 18.63 -7.69
CA GLU A 476 -9.19 18.27 -6.64
C GLU A 476 -10.02 19.46 -6.16
N ALA A 477 -9.45 20.66 -6.06
CA ALA A 477 -10.15 21.89 -5.73
C ALA A 477 -11.16 22.28 -6.84
N GLU A 478 -10.81 22.10 -8.10
CA GLU A 478 -11.67 22.34 -9.25
C GLU A 478 -12.85 21.35 -9.29
N ARG A 479 -12.64 20.08 -8.95
CA ARG A 479 -13.72 19.08 -8.79
C ARG A 479 -14.68 19.42 -7.65
N THR A 480 -14.18 20.00 -6.57
CA THR A 480 -14.97 20.26 -5.35
C THR A 480 -15.76 21.56 -5.46
N THR A 481 -15.35 22.50 -6.31
CA THR A 481 -16.01 23.82 -6.45
C THR A 481 -17.14 23.86 -7.48
N GLY A 482 -17.41 22.77 -8.21
CA GLY A 482 -18.56 22.71 -9.13
C GLY A 482 -18.58 23.83 -10.18
N ALA A 483 -17.42 24.40 -10.51
CA ALA A 483 -17.31 25.39 -11.56
C ALA A 483 -17.57 24.71 -12.90
N ASP A 484 -18.64 25.14 -13.55
CA ASP A 484 -19.07 24.75 -14.88
C ASP A 484 -17.90 24.85 -15.87
N VAL A 485 -17.28 23.69 -16.19
CA VAL A 485 -16.16 23.58 -17.15
C VAL A 485 -16.75 23.43 -18.55
N ASP A 486 -17.69 24.31 -18.91
CA ASP A 486 -18.21 24.36 -20.26
C ASP A 486 -17.81 25.66 -20.97
N GLN A 487 -16.57 25.98 -20.93
CA GLN A 487 -15.90 26.85 -21.93
C GLN A 487 -14.46 27.11 -21.56
N GLN A 488 -13.59 26.68 -22.47
CA GLN A 488 -12.21 27.14 -22.65
C GLN A 488 -11.14 26.18 -22.11
N VAL A 489 -10.65 25.52 -22.93
CA VAL A 489 -9.36 25.29 -23.57
C VAL A 489 -9.52 24.03 -24.41
N ARG A 490 -10.05 24.18 -25.62
CA ARG A 490 -9.66 23.26 -26.69
C ARG A 490 -8.15 23.43 -26.83
N PRO A 491 -7.34 22.41 -26.54
CA PRO A 491 -5.96 22.46 -26.96
C PRO A 491 -6.03 22.62 -28.48
N GLN A 492 -5.55 23.75 -29.01
CA GLN A 492 -5.28 23.82 -30.43
C GLN A 492 -4.42 22.60 -30.74
N GLU A 493 -4.87 21.77 -31.69
CA GLU A 493 -4.11 20.70 -32.28
C GLU A 493 -2.78 21.29 -32.79
N ARG A 494 -1.79 21.34 -31.91
CA ARG A 494 -0.40 21.43 -32.32
C ARG A 494 -0.03 20.01 -32.69
N GLU A 495 0.09 19.76 -34.01
CA GLU A 495 0.76 18.56 -34.52
C GLU A 495 2.07 18.43 -33.75
N ALA A 496 2.17 17.43 -32.89
CA ALA A 496 3.41 17.17 -32.16
C ALA A 496 4.41 16.55 -33.17
N PRO A 497 5.70 16.85 -33.06
CA PRO A 497 6.69 16.21 -33.89
C PRO A 497 6.55 14.69 -33.79
N GLY A 498 6.29 14.01 -34.91
CA GLY A 498 6.09 12.55 -34.95
C GLY A 498 4.67 12.09 -35.26
N ASP A 499 3.67 12.98 -35.40
CA ASP A 499 2.29 12.59 -35.73
C ASP A 499 2.21 11.95 -37.12
N ASP A 500 2.99 12.43 -38.12
CA ASP A 500 3.04 11.82 -39.45
C ASP A 500 3.42 10.34 -39.40
N ARG A 501 4.38 9.97 -38.54
CA ARG A 501 4.79 8.59 -38.34
C ARG A 501 3.70 7.74 -37.71
N LEU A 502 2.94 8.29 -36.78
CA LEU A 502 1.79 7.60 -36.14
C LEU A 502 0.67 7.38 -37.16
N ILE A 503 0.38 8.40 -37.99
CA ILE A 503 -0.63 8.34 -39.04
C ILE A 503 -0.23 7.33 -40.11
N GLU A 504 1.02 7.33 -40.57
CA GLU A 504 1.54 6.35 -41.52
C GLU A 504 1.40 4.91 -41.01
N ALA A 505 1.74 4.67 -39.73
CA ALA A 505 1.55 3.34 -39.12
C ALA A 505 0.07 2.94 -39.00
N ILE A 506 -0.82 3.88 -38.77
CA ILE A 506 -2.28 3.66 -38.75
C ILE A 506 -2.77 3.32 -40.16
N GLU A 507 -2.28 4.01 -41.18
CA GLU A 507 -2.63 3.75 -42.60
C GLU A 507 -2.14 2.37 -43.03
N ILE A 508 -0.87 2.01 -42.76
CA ILE A 508 -0.33 0.68 -43.07
C ILE A 508 -1.12 -0.44 -42.37
N ALA A 509 -1.60 -0.19 -41.16
CA ALA A 509 -2.42 -1.15 -40.40
C ALA A 509 -3.91 -1.13 -40.81
N ASP A 510 -4.31 -0.37 -41.81
CA ASP A 510 -5.71 -0.14 -42.22
C ASP A 510 -6.63 0.27 -41.05
N ALA A 511 -6.10 1.11 -40.15
CA ALA A 511 -6.80 1.56 -38.93
C ALA A 511 -7.32 3.02 -39.03
N GLY A 512 -7.46 3.58 -40.24
CA GLY A 512 -7.90 4.95 -40.47
C GLY A 512 -9.31 5.24 -39.93
N ASP A 513 -10.18 4.24 -39.89
CA ASP A 513 -11.51 4.32 -39.29
C ASP A 513 -11.48 4.60 -37.78
N VAL A 514 -10.41 4.25 -37.07
CA VAL A 514 -10.23 4.54 -35.65
C VAL A 514 -10.10 6.04 -35.41
N LEU A 515 -9.36 6.76 -36.27
CA LEU A 515 -9.21 8.21 -36.18
C LEU A 515 -10.55 8.93 -36.33
N THR A 516 -11.44 8.40 -37.19
CA THR A 516 -12.77 8.98 -37.38
C THR A 516 -13.80 8.56 -36.33
N SER A 517 -13.61 7.39 -35.69
CA SER A 517 -14.46 6.88 -34.61
C SER A 517 -14.22 7.58 -33.28
N LEU A 518 -13.04 8.14 -33.08
CA LEU A 518 -12.68 8.95 -31.92
C LEU A 518 -12.84 10.43 -32.27
N SER A 519 -13.63 11.17 -31.48
CA SER A 519 -14.02 12.56 -31.78
C SER A 519 -12.84 13.55 -31.91
N GLU A 520 -11.65 13.16 -31.40
CA GLU A 520 -10.44 14.01 -31.34
C GLU A 520 -9.22 13.35 -32.02
N GLY A 521 -9.43 12.40 -32.95
CA GLY A 521 -8.36 11.74 -33.68
C GLY A 521 -7.31 11.10 -32.77
N LEU A 522 -6.03 11.48 -32.91
CA LEU A 522 -4.92 10.99 -32.06
C LEU A 522 -5.05 11.40 -30.58
N ALA A 523 -5.72 12.49 -30.26
CA ALA A 523 -6.03 12.93 -28.90
C ALA A 523 -7.26 12.21 -28.29
N GLY A 524 -8.00 11.47 -29.12
CA GLY A 524 -9.20 10.75 -28.70
C GLY A 524 -8.92 9.70 -27.61
N MET A 525 -9.79 9.66 -26.60
CA MET A 525 -9.62 8.82 -25.42
C MET A 525 -10.02 7.36 -25.64
N ILE A 526 -9.13 6.46 -25.30
CA ILE A 526 -9.38 5.02 -25.22
C ILE A 526 -9.74 4.66 -23.78
N THR A 527 -10.92 4.06 -23.59
CA THR A 527 -11.37 3.60 -22.28
C THR A 527 -10.69 2.30 -21.86
N GLU A 528 -10.87 1.90 -20.59
CA GLU A 528 -10.26 0.71 -20.01
C GLU A 528 -10.37 -0.53 -20.93
N LYS A 529 -9.25 -1.18 -21.21
CA LYS A 529 -9.11 -2.35 -22.10
C LYS A 529 -9.59 -2.11 -23.54
N GLY A 530 -9.64 -0.84 -23.97
CA GLY A 530 -10.06 -0.50 -25.34
C GLY A 530 -11.55 -0.72 -25.62
N ARG A 531 -12.41 -0.66 -24.61
CA ARG A 531 -13.87 -0.88 -24.76
C ARG A 531 -14.57 0.13 -25.69
N SER A 532 -13.96 1.29 -25.91
CA SER A 532 -14.44 2.28 -26.87
C SER A 532 -14.25 1.87 -28.33
N LEU A 533 -13.44 0.83 -28.60
CA LEU A 533 -13.13 0.35 -29.94
C LEU A 533 -13.73 -1.05 -30.20
N SER A 534 -14.03 -1.38 -31.44
CA SER A 534 -14.42 -2.73 -31.87
C SER A 534 -13.25 -3.72 -31.74
N GLY A 535 -13.50 -5.03 -31.83
CA GLY A 535 -12.46 -6.06 -31.79
C GLY A 535 -11.40 -5.87 -32.88
N GLY A 536 -11.85 -5.66 -34.11
CA GLY A 536 -10.99 -5.41 -35.27
C GLY A 536 -10.20 -4.10 -35.15
N GLN A 537 -10.85 -3.03 -34.70
CA GLN A 537 -10.16 -1.75 -34.46
C GLN A 537 -9.02 -1.90 -33.44
N ARG A 538 -9.25 -2.62 -32.32
CA ARG A 538 -8.20 -2.89 -31.34
C ARG A 538 -7.03 -3.67 -31.94
N GLN A 539 -7.29 -4.68 -32.77
CA GLN A 539 -6.23 -5.46 -33.43
C GLN A 539 -5.41 -4.59 -34.38
N ARG A 540 -6.06 -3.78 -35.21
CA ARG A 540 -5.36 -2.88 -36.15
C ARG A 540 -4.52 -1.82 -35.42
N VAL A 541 -5.03 -1.24 -34.33
CA VAL A 541 -4.24 -0.34 -33.49
C VAL A 541 -3.03 -1.07 -32.87
N ALA A 542 -3.20 -2.32 -32.42
CA ALA A 542 -2.07 -3.10 -31.90
C ALA A 542 -1.05 -3.45 -32.98
N LEU A 543 -1.50 -3.67 -34.22
CA LEU A 543 -0.61 -3.86 -35.39
C LEU A 543 0.16 -2.56 -35.70
N ALA A 544 -0.52 -1.41 -35.77
CA ALA A 544 0.14 -0.10 -35.96
C ALA A 544 1.20 0.15 -34.88
N ARG A 545 0.88 -0.11 -33.62
CA ARG A 545 1.84 -0.03 -32.50
C ARG A 545 3.05 -0.96 -32.69
N ALA A 546 2.84 -2.16 -33.19
CA ALA A 546 3.93 -3.10 -33.45
C ALA A 546 4.83 -2.63 -34.59
N LEU A 547 4.25 -2.07 -35.64
CA LEU A 547 5.00 -1.47 -36.78
C LEU A 547 5.86 -0.28 -36.33
N LEU A 548 5.34 0.57 -35.49
CA LEU A 548 6.06 1.72 -34.91
C LEU A 548 7.31 1.34 -34.12
N THR A 549 7.46 0.09 -33.72
CA THR A 549 8.69 -0.37 -33.04
C THR A 549 9.89 -0.49 -33.95
N GLU A 550 9.71 -0.56 -35.29
CA GLU A 550 10.74 -0.75 -36.31
C GLU A 550 11.70 -1.93 -36.02
N ALA A 551 11.21 -2.93 -35.32
CA ALA A 551 12.02 -4.09 -34.97
C ALA A 551 12.37 -4.91 -36.22
N PRO A 552 13.61 -5.40 -36.36
CA PRO A 552 14.02 -6.25 -37.47
C PRO A 552 13.20 -7.51 -37.68
N THR A 553 12.64 -8.05 -36.60
CA THR A 553 11.74 -9.22 -36.61
C THR A 553 10.43 -8.92 -35.91
N LEU A 554 9.32 -9.05 -36.63
CA LEU A 554 7.98 -8.89 -36.12
C LEU A 554 7.24 -10.23 -36.14
N VAL A 555 6.79 -10.72 -35.01
CA VAL A 555 6.01 -11.94 -34.85
C VAL A 555 4.57 -11.57 -34.50
N LEU A 556 3.65 -11.85 -35.41
CA LEU A 556 2.21 -11.59 -35.24
C LEU A 556 1.46 -12.89 -35.02
N ILE A 557 0.63 -12.94 -33.98
CA ILE A 557 -0.22 -14.10 -33.67
C ILE A 557 -1.64 -13.74 -34.03
N GLU A 558 -2.21 -14.43 -35.04
CA GLU A 558 -3.59 -14.26 -35.50
C GLU A 558 -3.97 -12.78 -35.70
N PRO A 559 -3.18 -11.98 -36.47
CA PRO A 559 -3.36 -10.53 -36.54
C PRO A 559 -4.71 -10.10 -37.13
N THR A 560 -5.39 -11.00 -37.83
CA THR A 560 -6.66 -10.74 -38.54
C THR A 560 -7.87 -11.44 -37.92
N SER A 561 -7.73 -12.15 -36.81
CA SER A 561 -8.79 -13.01 -36.25
C SER A 561 -10.09 -12.28 -35.83
N ALA A 562 -10.04 -10.96 -35.64
CA ALA A 562 -11.23 -10.15 -35.32
C ALA A 562 -11.65 -9.23 -36.48
N LEU A 563 -11.09 -9.42 -37.69
CA LEU A 563 -11.45 -8.66 -38.88
C LEU A 563 -12.58 -9.39 -39.65
N ASP A 564 -13.38 -8.62 -40.36
CA ASP A 564 -14.28 -9.18 -41.36
C ASP A 564 -13.51 -9.52 -42.64
N SER A 565 -14.08 -10.38 -43.48
CA SER A 565 -13.45 -10.86 -44.69
C SER A 565 -13.11 -9.77 -45.74
N HIS A 566 -13.74 -8.61 -45.65
CA HIS A 566 -13.48 -7.47 -46.55
C HIS A 566 -12.26 -6.70 -46.10
N THR A 567 -12.06 -6.52 -44.81
CA THR A 567 -10.93 -5.83 -44.21
C THR A 567 -9.68 -6.73 -44.14
N GLU A 568 -9.86 -8.07 -44.14
CA GLU A 568 -8.78 -9.05 -44.12
C GLU A 568 -8.06 -9.17 -45.49
N ALA A 569 -8.77 -8.93 -46.61
CA ALA A 569 -8.27 -9.02 -47.99
C ALA A 569 -7.39 -7.82 -48.36
#